data_b911437217f48dd230adb82150936cb4
#
_entry.id   b911437217f48dd230adb82150936cb4
#
_cell.length_a   1.000
_cell.length_b   1.000
_cell.length_c   1.000
_cell.angle_alpha   90.00
_cell.angle_beta   90.00
_cell.angle_gamma   90.00
#
_symmetry.space_group_name_H-M   'P 1'
#
loop_
_entity.id
_entity.type
_entity.pdbx_description
1 polymer ?
#
loop_
_entity_poly.entity_id
_entity_poly.type
_entity_poly.pdbx_seq_one_letter_code
_entity_poly.pdbx_strand_id
1 'polypeptide(L)'
;VTEMDNIMFCAQTHNPQPLHLDEEFCKNTMYGQRIVNSLFTLGLVIGVTVGDTTLGTTLGNLGMTDVRFKNPVFHGDTIRSVTKIQEKRESKSRPDSGIVTFEHFGFNQRNEEIAYCIRTGLMMKRPA
;
A
#
# COMPACT_ATOMS: atom_id res chain seq x y z
N VAL A 1 11.21 -0.62 6.90
CA VAL A 1 11.59 -0.49 5.48
C VAL A 1 13.08 -0.26 5.37
N THR A 2 13.72 -0.99 4.50
CA THR A 2 15.17 -0.93 4.29
C THR A 2 15.52 -0.21 2.98
N GLU A 3 16.77 0.21 2.87
CA GLU A 3 17.31 0.71 1.60
C GLU A 3 17.16 -0.32 0.47
N MET A 4 17.41 -1.61 0.77
CA MET A 4 17.25 -2.69 -0.19
C MET A 4 15.82 -2.80 -0.74
N ASP A 5 14.83 -2.68 0.13
CA ASP A 5 13.41 -2.70 -0.29
C ASP A 5 13.13 -1.63 -1.35
N ASN A 6 13.60 -0.42 -1.10
CA ASN A 6 13.39 0.72 -1.99
C ASN A 6 14.14 0.56 -3.32
N ILE A 7 15.42 0.18 -3.27
CA ILE A 7 16.25 0.00 -4.48
C ILE A 7 15.68 -1.13 -5.35
N MET A 8 15.34 -2.27 -4.75
CA MET A 8 14.78 -3.41 -5.49
C MET A 8 13.45 -3.04 -6.14
N PHE A 9 12.57 -2.35 -5.44
CA PHE A 9 11.29 -1.93 -6.00
C PHE A 9 11.50 -0.97 -7.19
N CYS A 10 12.38 0.02 -7.04
CA CYS A 10 12.70 0.94 -8.15
C CYS A 10 13.31 0.21 -9.35
N ALA A 11 14.18 -0.76 -9.11
CA ALA A 11 14.76 -1.58 -10.18
C ALA A 11 13.71 -2.41 -10.91
N GLN A 12 12.83 -3.08 -10.18
CA GLN A 12 11.77 -3.91 -10.74
C GLN A 12 10.71 -3.11 -11.51
N THR A 13 10.49 -1.86 -11.13
CA THR A 13 9.53 -0.96 -11.78
C THR A 13 10.17 -0.05 -12.82
N HIS A 14 11.47 -0.22 -13.08
CA HIS A 14 12.23 0.61 -14.02
C HIS A 14 12.16 2.12 -13.70
N ASN A 15 12.13 2.46 -12.42
CA ASN A 15 12.06 3.84 -11.96
C ASN A 15 13.44 4.36 -11.54
N PRO A 16 14.11 5.18 -12.37
CA PRO A 16 15.46 5.68 -12.09
C PRO A 16 15.47 7.01 -11.32
N GLN A 17 14.38 7.38 -10.65
CA GLN A 17 14.26 8.70 -10.02
C GLN A 17 15.32 8.89 -8.92
N PRO A 18 16.22 9.91 -9.04
CA PRO A 18 17.27 10.14 -8.04
C PRO A 18 16.73 10.38 -6.63
N LEU A 19 15.51 10.88 -6.49
CA LEU A 19 14.86 11.09 -5.20
C LEU A 19 14.79 9.81 -4.34
N HIS A 20 14.79 8.64 -4.98
CA HIS A 20 14.78 7.33 -4.32
C HIS A 20 16.15 6.68 -4.22
N LEU A 21 17.09 7.05 -5.10
CA LEU A 21 18.31 6.27 -5.35
C LEU A 21 19.62 7.00 -5.04
N ASP A 22 19.63 8.32 -5.12
CA ASP A 22 20.84 9.13 -5.01
C ASP A 22 20.84 9.99 -3.74
N GLU A 23 21.67 9.57 -2.77
CA GLU A 23 21.80 10.26 -1.49
C GLU A 23 22.33 11.70 -1.63
N GLU A 24 23.32 11.90 -2.50
CA GLU A 24 23.91 13.23 -2.70
C GLU A 24 22.91 14.19 -3.34
N PHE A 25 22.15 13.72 -4.33
CA PHE A 25 21.05 14.49 -4.90
C PHE A 25 20.03 14.90 -3.81
N CYS A 26 19.66 13.97 -2.95
CA CYS A 26 18.60 14.19 -1.96
C CYS A 26 18.96 15.15 -0.84
N LYS A 27 20.24 15.37 -0.56
CA LYS A 27 20.70 16.35 0.45
C LYS A 27 20.16 17.76 0.19
N ASN A 28 19.98 18.11 -1.07
CA ASN A 28 19.52 19.42 -1.50
C ASN A 28 18.01 19.49 -1.78
N THR A 29 17.28 18.43 -1.48
CA THR A 29 15.81 18.39 -1.60
C THR A 29 15.15 18.80 -0.29
N MET A 30 13.84 19.05 -0.33
CA MET A 30 13.05 19.34 0.86
C MET A 30 13.08 18.21 1.91
N TYR A 31 13.49 17.01 1.52
CA TYR A 31 13.56 15.86 2.42
C TYR A 31 14.93 15.66 3.08
N GLY A 32 15.99 16.19 2.49
CA GLY A 32 17.36 16.06 3.00
C GLY A 32 17.96 14.66 2.91
N GLN A 33 17.21 13.66 2.46
CA GLN A 33 17.59 12.26 2.32
C GLN A 33 16.69 11.57 1.29
N ARG A 34 17.07 10.36 0.87
CA ARG A 34 16.25 9.57 -0.05
C ARG A 34 14.91 9.19 0.60
N ILE A 35 13.84 9.29 -0.17
CA ILE A 35 12.52 8.82 0.25
C ILE A 35 12.21 7.47 -0.42
N VAL A 36 11.44 6.65 0.27
CA VAL A 36 10.94 5.38 -0.24
C VAL A 36 9.90 5.63 -1.34
N ASN A 37 9.94 4.85 -2.40
CA ASN A 37 8.97 4.92 -3.47
C ASN A 37 7.55 4.74 -2.90
N SER A 38 6.67 5.68 -3.19
CA SER A 38 5.32 5.70 -2.60
C SER A 38 4.46 4.51 -3.05
N LEU A 39 4.70 3.95 -4.22
CA LEU A 39 3.98 2.75 -4.66
C LEU A 39 4.45 1.49 -3.91
N PHE A 40 5.73 1.43 -3.52
CA PHE A 40 6.19 0.40 -2.58
C PHE A 40 5.49 0.55 -1.24
N THR A 41 5.44 1.77 -0.71
CA THR A 41 4.76 2.07 0.56
C THR A 41 3.29 1.65 0.52
N LEU A 42 2.57 1.99 -0.54
CA LEU A 42 1.17 1.60 -0.71
C LEU A 42 1.01 0.08 -0.77
N GLY A 43 1.86 -0.59 -1.55
CA GLY A 43 1.88 -2.04 -1.64
C GLY A 43 2.13 -2.71 -0.30
N LEU A 44 3.08 -2.18 0.49
CA LEU A 44 3.40 -2.67 1.83
C LEU A 44 2.22 -2.49 2.80
N VAL A 45 1.60 -1.30 2.81
CA VAL A 45 0.43 -0.99 3.65
C VAL A 45 -0.72 -1.95 3.40
N ILE A 46 -0.96 -2.33 2.17
CA ILE A 46 -1.97 -3.33 1.81
C ILE A 46 -1.47 -4.74 2.14
N GLY A 47 -0.24 -5.05 1.76
CA GLY A 47 0.32 -6.40 1.87
C GLY A 47 0.35 -6.95 3.28
N VAL A 48 0.71 -6.14 4.28
CA VAL A 48 0.77 -6.57 5.68
C VAL A 48 -0.62 -6.90 6.26
N THR A 49 -1.70 -6.47 5.62
CA THR A 49 -3.08 -6.77 6.06
C THR A 49 -3.64 -8.07 5.48
N VAL A 50 -2.98 -8.64 4.48
CA VAL A 50 -3.51 -9.78 3.72
C VAL A 50 -3.75 -10.99 4.61
N GLY A 51 -2.83 -11.30 5.52
CA GLY A 51 -2.96 -12.43 6.44
C GLY A 51 -4.23 -12.39 7.28
N ASP A 52 -4.62 -11.20 7.71
CA ASP A 52 -5.76 -10.99 8.59
C ASP A 52 -7.08 -10.74 7.85
N THR A 53 -7.03 -10.44 6.56
CA THR A 53 -8.23 -9.97 5.83
C THR A 53 -8.60 -10.82 4.62
N THR A 54 -7.66 -11.10 3.73
CA THR A 54 -7.99 -11.56 2.37
C THR A 54 -7.24 -12.83 1.93
N LEU A 55 -6.37 -13.37 2.77
CA LEU A 55 -5.57 -14.55 2.41
C LEU A 55 -6.45 -15.73 2.04
N GLY A 56 -6.26 -16.26 0.84
CA GLY A 56 -6.99 -17.41 0.33
C GLY A 56 -8.43 -17.14 -0.11
N THR A 57 -8.91 -15.89 0.02
CA THR A 57 -10.29 -15.52 -0.35
C THR A 57 -10.39 -14.49 -1.46
N THR A 58 -9.29 -13.84 -1.84
CA THR A 58 -9.25 -12.86 -2.92
C THR A 58 -9.35 -13.56 -4.28
N LEU A 59 -10.27 -13.09 -5.11
CA LEU A 59 -10.39 -13.46 -6.52
C LEU A 59 -9.76 -12.42 -7.44
N GLY A 60 -9.73 -11.17 -7.04
CA GLY A 60 -9.10 -10.10 -7.81
C GLY A 60 -9.19 -8.74 -7.14
N ASN A 61 -8.26 -7.86 -7.52
CA ASN A 61 -8.30 -6.45 -7.16
C ASN A 61 -9.01 -5.69 -8.28
N LEU A 62 -10.08 -4.96 -7.93
CA LEU A 62 -10.91 -4.26 -8.91
C LEU A 62 -10.49 -2.81 -9.12
N GLY A 63 -9.89 -2.19 -8.13
CA GLY A 63 -9.43 -0.82 -8.25
C GLY A 63 -9.15 -0.15 -6.92
N MET A 64 -8.62 1.06 -7.02
CA MET A 64 -8.33 1.93 -5.88
C MET A 64 -8.78 3.35 -6.19
N THR A 65 -9.23 4.05 -5.16
CA THR A 65 -9.58 5.48 -5.21
C THR A 65 -8.99 6.20 -4.00
N ASP A 66 -8.98 7.52 -4.08
CA ASP A 66 -8.56 8.41 -2.99
C ASP A 66 -7.16 8.08 -2.43
N VAL A 67 -6.24 7.67 -3.30
CA VAL A 67 -4.86 7.38 -2.92
C VAL A 67 -4.16 8.67 -2.50
N ARG A 68 -3.57 8.67 -1.28
CA ARG A 68 -2.88 9.83 -0.72
C ARG A 68 -1.60 9.41 -0.02
N PHE A 69 -0.57 10.26 -0.13
CA PHE A 69 0.72 10.12 0.53
C PHE A 69 1.02 11.42 1.28
N LYS A 70 0.58 11.51 2.54
CA LYS A 70 0.68 12.76 3.31
C LYS A 70 2.09 13.04 3.83
N ASN A 71 2.82 12.00 4.16
CA ASN A 71 4.17 12.11 4.71
C ASN A 71 5.11 11.14 4.00
N PRO A 72 6.37 11.50 3.80
CA PRO A 72 7.36 10.61 3.21
C PRO A 72 7.70 9.46 4.14
N VAL A 73 8.13 8.36 3.55
CA VAL A 73 8.73 7.23 4.26
C VAL A 73 10.24 7.25 3.99
N PHE A 74 11.03 7.08 5.04
CA PHE A 74 12.48 7.03 4.98
C PHE A 74 12.99 5.62 5.28
N HIS A 75 14.20 5.31 4.81
CA HIS A 75 14.87 4.06 5.18
C HIS A 75 14.99 3.97 6.70
N GLY A 76 14.65 2.83 7.26
CA GLY A 76 14.62 2.60 8.71
C GLY A 76 13.25 2.81 9.35
N ASP A 77 12.28 3.41 8.65
CA ASP A 77 10.93 3.56 9.17
C ASP A 77 10.24 2.21 9.36
N THR A 78 9.44 2.12 10.40
CA THR A 78 8.56 0.96 10.69
C THR A 78 7.13 1.32 10.34
N ILE A 79 6.50 0.51 9.49
CA ILE A 79 5.16 0.76 8.98
C ILE A 79 4.18 -0.18 9.66
N ARG A 80 3.05 0.36 10.10
CA ARG A 80 1.87 -0.40 10.50
C ARG A 80 0.66 0.00 9.68
N SER A 81 -0.28 -0.91 9.55
CA SER A 81 -1.51 -0.67 8.79
C SER A 81 -2.74 -0.82 9.67
N VAL A 82 -3.76 -0.03 9.36
CA VAL A 82 -5.12 -0.17 9.87
C VAL A 82 -6.04 -0.31 8.67
N THR A 83 -6.87 -1.35 8.67
CA THR A 83 -7.84 -1.59 7.60
C THR A 83 -9.25 -1.59 8.19
N LYS A 84 -10.13 -0.81 7.57
CA LYS A 84 -11.57 -0.80 7.86
C LYS A 84 -12.32 -1.39 6.69
N ILE A 85 -13.32 -2.21 6.97
CA ILE A 85 -14.27 -2.65 5.96
C ILE A 85 -15.34 -1.56 5.81
N GLN A 86 -15.34 -0.90 4.67
CA GLN A 86 -16.25 0.19 4.40
C GLN A 86 -17.61 -0.30 3.89
N GLU A 87 -17.57 -1.30 3.00
CA GLU A 87 -18.77 -1.87 2.38
C GLU A 87 -18.55 -3.33 2.00
N LYS A 88 -19.62 -4.12 2.07
CA LYS A 88 -19.69 -5.47 1.50
C LYS A 88 -20.99 -5.60 0.74
N ARG A 89 -20.92 -6.13 -0.48
CA ARG A 89 -22.10 -6.41 -1.29
C ARG A 89 -21.90 -7.65 -2.15
N GLU A 90 -22.97 -8.25 -2.59
CA GLU A 90 -22.91 -9.35 -3.54
C GLU A 90 -22.47 -8.87 -4.92
N SER A 91 -21.76 -9.70 -5.65
CA SER A 91 -21.48 -9.45 -7.06
C SER A 91 -22.74 -9.63 -7.89
N LYS A 92 -23.03 -8.68 -8.76
CA LYS A 92 -24.18 -8.76 -9.67
C LYS A 92 -23.95 -9.74 -10.82
N SER A 93 -22.70 -9.97 -11.19
CA SER A 93 -22.32 -10.81 -12.34
C SER A 93 -21.84 -12.20 -11.95
N ARG A 94 -21.49 -12.42 -10.67
CA ARG A 94 -20.92 -13.67 -10.17
C ARG A 94 -21.63 -14.08 -8.87
N PRO A 95 -22.49 -15.11 -8.90
CA PRO A 95 -23.28 -15.51 -7.73
C PRO A 95 -22.45 -16.10 -6.59
N ASP A 96 -21.25 -16.59 -6.88
CA ASP A 96 -20.32 -17.23 -5.94
C ASP A 96 -19.37 -16.24 -5.24
N SER A 97 -19.47 -14.98 -5.57
CA SER A 97 -18.53 -13.96 -5.10
C SER A 97 -19.22 -12.69 -4.61
N GLY A 98 -18.48 -11.91 -3.85
CA GLY A 98 -18.89 -10.60 -3.36
C GLY A 98 -17.84 -9.55 -3.60
N ILE A 99 -18.23 -8.31 -3.44
CA ILE A 99 -17.34 -7.15 -3.56
C ILE A 99 -17.18 -6.54 -2.17
N VAL A 100 -15.94 -6.35 -1.76
CA VAL A 100 -15.60 -5.73 -0.48
C VAL A 100 -14.80 -4.46 -0.75
N THR A 101 -15.21 -3.38 -0.11
CA THR A 101 -14.50 -2.11 -0.13
C THR A 101 -13.75 -1.94 1.19
N PHE A 102 -12.45 -1.79 1.07
CA PHE A 102 -11.52 -1.61 2.19
C PHE A 102 -11.05 -0.16 2.23
N GLU A 103 -10.91 0.37 3.41
CA GLU A 103 -10.21 1.61 3.67
C GLU A 103 -8.91 1.29 4.40
N HIS A 104 -7.77 1.59 3.78
CA HIS A 104 -6.44 1.30 4.30
C HIS A 104 -5.75 2.58 4.77
N PHE A 105 -5.19 2.53 5.97
CA PHE A 105 -4.37 3.58 6.54
C PHE A 105 -2.99 3.01 6.86
N GLY A 106 -1.94 3.65 6.38
CA GLY A 106 -0.57 3.34 6.76
C GLY A 106 0.00 4.41 7.68
N PHE A 107 0.69 3.99 8.73
CA PHE A 107 1.34 4.87 9.70
C PHE A 107 2.79 4.45 9.92
N ASN A 108 3.67 5.43 10.13
CA ASN A 108 5.03 5.16 10.59
C ASN A 108 5.09 5.00 12.13
N GLN A 109 6.29 4.83 12.68
CA GLN A 109 6.51 4.66 14.12
C GLN A 109 6.18 5.92 14.94
N ARG A 110 6.06 7.07 14.30
CA ARG A 110 5.66 8.34 14.93
C ARG A 110 4.16 8.60 14.86
N ASN A 111 3.38 7.63 14.38
CA ASN A 111 1.94 7.75 14.12
C ASN A 111 1.57 8.80 13.06
N GLU A 112 2.49 9.13 12.18
CA GLU A 112 2.20 9.96 11.02
C GLU A 112 1.56 9.11 9.92
N GLU A 113 0.46 9.56 9.33
CA GLU A 113 -0.15 8.89 8.17
C GLU A 113 0.76 9.04 6.95
N ILE A 114 1.22 7.91 6.41
CA ILE A 114 2.16 7.89 5.29
C ILE A 114 1.49 7.47 3.97
N ALA A 115 0.43 6.69 4.04
CA ALA A 115 -0.35 6.29 2.89
C ALA A 115 -1.82 6.03 3.26
N TYR A 116 -2.69 6.28 2.33
CA TYR A 116 -4.12 6.04 2.44
C TYR A 116 -4.69 5.61 1.10
N CYS A 117 -5.62 4.69 1.08
CA CYS A 117 -6.44 4.41 -0.09
C CYS A 117 -7.77 3.74 0.27
N ILE A 118 -8.72 3.87 -0.64
CA ILE A 118 -9.90 3.01 -0.70
C ILE A 118 -9.65 1.96 -1.78
N ARG A 119 -9.78 0.68 -1.45
CA ARG A 119 -9.55 -0.43 -2.38
C ARG A 119 -10.78 -1.32 -2.47
N THR A 120 -11.13 -1.72 -3.66
CA THR A 120 -12.26 -2.61 -3.93
C THR A 120 -11.74 -3.95 -4.45
N GLY A 121 -12.09 -5.03 -3.78
CA GLY A 121 -11.70 -6.39 -4.13
C GLY A 121 -12.89 -7.30 -4.42
N LEU A 122 -12.70 -8.21 -5.36
CA LEU A 122 -13.61 -9.32 -5.61
C LEU A 122 -13.20 -10.49 -4.70
N MET A 123 -14.12 -10.97 -3.88
CA MET A 123 -13.84 -11.93 -2.82
C MET A 123 -14.74 -13.15 -2.94
N MET A 124 -14.24 -14.32 -2.57
CA MET A 124 -15.04 -15.52 -2.43
C MET A 124 -16.10 -15.34 -1.35
N LYS A 125 -17.29 -15.88 -1.58
CA LYS A 125 -18.30 -16.02 -0.53
C LYS A 125 -17.90 -17.15 0.42
N ARG A 126 -18.38 -17.06 1.65
CA ARG A 126 -18.27 -18.16 2.59
C ARG A 126 -19.05 -19.37 2.04
N PRO A 127 -18.50 -20.57 2.06
CA PRO A 127 -19.25 -21.77 1.71
C PRO A 127 -20.54 -21.88 2.53
N ALA A 128 -21.58 -22.40 1.91
CA ALA A 128 -22.87 -22.63 2.56
C ALA A 128 -22.77 -23.70 3.64
#